data_1bc16cde602f157be5f167707fba679b
#
_entry.id   1bc16cde602f157be5f167707fba679b
#
_cell.length_a   1.000
_cell.length_b   1.000
_cell.length_c   1.000
_cell.angle_alpha   90.00
_cell.angle_beta   90.00
_cell.angle_gamma   90.00
#
_symmetry.space_group_name_H-M   'P 1'
#
loop_
_entity.id
_entity.type
_entity.pdbx_description
1 polymer ?
#
loop_
_entity_poly.entity_id
_entity_poly.type
_entity_poly.pdbx_seq_one_letter_code
_entity_poly.pdbx_strand_id
1 'polypeptide(L)'
;EKAVNAYNTLKDWGMQLSLGSVTSKPAEATSVKNNEDRIFALTPSASSTATIEGKDDVFQMCFMDPNQGSASATYISEKKLGTKIAVIWKNDDVYSKGIHETFVAKAEELGLEIVSDTTFADGNDTDFSVQLTDAQKNGADLVFLPMYYQPASLILAQAQGMSYAPKWFGVDGMDGILTMDGFDTTLAEGVMLLTPFNADAEDQQTKDFVAKYQEKYNEIPNQFAADAYDCVYAYYQALTNAKATTDMDASTLCDLMIQQ
;
A
#
# COMPACT_ATOMS: atom_id res chain seq x y z
N GLU A 1 1.73 10.16 -16.17
CA GLU A 1 1.88 11.52 -16.74
C GLU A 1 1.69 12.61 -15.67
N LYS A 2 0.57 12.65 -14.93
CA LYS A 2 0.31 13.67 -13.89
C LYS A 2 1.40 13.73 -12.81
N ALA A 3 1.85 12.58 -12.32
CA ALA A 3 2.90 12.51 -11.30
C ALA A 3 4.24 13.07 -11.79
N VAL A 4 4.62 12.74 -13.03
CA VAL A 4 5.85 13.27 -13.66
C VAL A 4 5.77 14.78 -13.88
N ASN A 5 4.59 15.30 -14.26
CA ASN A 5 4.40 16.73 -14.40
C ASN A 5 4.52 17.47 -13.05
N ALA A 6 3.94 16.90 -12.00
CA ALA A 6 4.08 17.44 -10.64
C ALA A 6 5.54 17.41 -10.16
N TYR A 7 6.25 16.30 -10.41
CA TYR A 7 7.68 16.17 -10.13
C TYR A 7 8.48 17.28 -10.82
N ASN A 8 8.30 17.46 -12.12
CA ASN A 8 9.01 18.50 -12.88
C ASN A 8 8.74 19.91 -12.31
N THR A 9 7.50 20.19 -11.94
CA THR A 9 7.14 21.48 -11.30
C THR A 9 7.88 21.69 -9.98
N LEU A 10 7.98 20.65 -9.14
CA LEU A 10 8.71 20.73 -7.87
C LEU A 10 10.22 20.86 -8.09
N LYS A 11 10.77 20.14 -9.08
CA LYS A 11 12.17 20.25 -9.44
C LYS A 11 12.51 21.69 -9.92
N ASP A 12 11.69 22.26 -10.80
CA ASP A 12 11.87 23.63 -11.31
C ASP A 12 11.74 24.68 -10.19
N TRP A 13 10.96 24.38 -9.15
CA TRP A 13 10.88 25.20 -7.94
C TRP A 13 12.13 25.11 -7.06
N GLY A 14 12.98 24.08 -7.24
CA GLY A 14 14.20 23.88 -6.49
C GLY A 14 14.13 22.76 -5.46
N MET A 15 13.32 21.71 -5.68
CA MET A 15 13.27 20.53 -4.83
C MET A 15 14.66 19.89 -4.69
N GLN A 16 15.11 19.68 -3.46
CA GLN A 16 16.39 19.05 -3.15
C GLN A 16 16.26 17.61 -2.66
N LEU A 17 15.13 17.28 -2.03
CA LEU A 17 14.78 15.95 -1.51
C LEU A 17 13.33 15.66 -1.85
N SER A 18 13.00 14.40 -2.14
CA SER A 18 11.64 13.96 -2.47
C SER A 18 11.08 13.04 -1.39
N LEU A 19 9.99 13.43 -0.73
CA LEU A 19 9.19 12.55 0.12
C LEU A 19 7.92 12.18 -0.67
N GLY A 20 7.88 10.94 -1.15
CA GLY A 20 6.83 10.46 -2.06
C GLY A 20 7.42 9.96 -3.39
N SER A 21 6.61 9.59 -4.38
CA SER A 21 5.14 9.52 -4.35
C SER A 21 4.62 8.43 -3.40
N VAL A 22 3.35 8.55 -2.96
CA VAL A 22 2.81 7.66 -1.91
C VAL A 22 2.43 6.28 -2.44
N THR A 23 1.85 6.19 -3.64
CA THR A 23 1.38 4.93 -4.22
C THR A 23 2.30 4.44 -5.35
N SER A 24 2.33 3.13 -5.58
CA SER A 24 3.33 2.45 -6.44
C SER A 24 3.35 2.95 -7.89
N LYS A 25 2.21 3.03 -8.57
CA LYS A 25 2.16 3.46 -9.99
C LYS A 25 2.71 4.87 -10.23
N PRO A 26 2.39 5.91 -9.43
CA PRO A 26 3.07 7.21 -9.49
C PRO A 26 4.55 7.15 -9.10
N ALA A 27 4.88 6.36 -8.05
CA ALA A 27 6.24 6.28 -7.54
C ALA A 27 7.21 5.64 -8.55
N GLU A 28 6.81 4.60 -9.25
CA GLU A 28 7.62 4.04 -10.35
C GLU A 28 7.98 5.09 -11.39
N ALA A 29 7.01 5.94 -11.78
CA ALA A 29 7.25 6.96 -12.78
C ALA A 29 8.14 8.10 -12.27
N THR A 30 8.01 8.50 -11.00
CA THR A 30 8.81 9.58 -10.41
C THR A 30 10.17 9.12 -9.93
N SER A 31 10.32 7.85 -9.52
CA SER A 31 11.61 7.31 -9.09
C SER A 31 12.65 7.27 -10.23
N VAL A 32 12.19 7.04 -11.47
CA VAL A 32 13.06 7.14 -12.66
C VAL A 32 13.61 8.57 -12.77
N LYS A 33 12.74 9.58 -12.56
CA LYS A 33 13.15 10.98 -12.61
C LYS A 33 14.06 11.38 -11.46
N ASN A 34 13.78 10.91 -10.25
CA ASN A 34 14.65 11.12 -9.09
C ASN A 34 16.07 10.61 -9.38
N ASN A 35 16.18 9.39 -9.92
CA ASN A 35 17.47 8.77 -10.25
C ASN A 35 18.19 9.48 -11.40
N GLU A 36 17.47 9.88 -12.48
CA GLU A 36 18.05 10.67 -13.57
C GLU A 36 18.59 12.03 -13.10
N ASP A 37 17.88 12.69 -12.19
CA ASP A 37 18.18 14.04 -11.70
C ASP A 37 19.06 14.03 -10.44
N ARG A 38 19.38 12.86 -9.92
CA ARG A 38 20.14 12.67 -8.67
C ARG A 38 19.52 13.38 -7.48
N ILE A 39 18.21 13.22 -7.30
CA ILE A 39 17.44 13.75 -6.17
C ILE A 39 17.07 12.58 -5.26
N PHE A 40 17.63 12.55 -4.04
CA PHE A 40 17.31 11.51 -3.05
C PHE A 40 15.80 11.44 -2.80
N ALA A 41 15.25 10.23 -2.86
CA ALA A 41 13.82 10.00 -2.67
C ALA A 41 13.56 8.91 -1.62
N LEU A 42 12.58 9.18 -0.75
CA LEU A 42 12.05 8.22 0.20
C LEU A 42 10.53 8.20 0.06
N THR A 43 9.96 7.06 -0.35
CA THR A 43 8.51 6.89 -0.37
C THR A 43 8.02 6.30 0.94
N PRO A 44 6.90 6.81 1.51
CA PRO A 44 6.33 6.23 2.72
C PRO A 44 5.71 4.85 2.47
N SER A 45 4.99 4.65 1.36
CA SER A 45 4.21 3.43 1.20
C SER A 45 4.11 2.88 -0.22
N ALA A 46 4.87 3.41 -1.20
CA ALA A 46 4.93 2.79 -2.52
C ALA A 46 5.73 1.49 -2.45
N SER A 47 5.04 0.37 -2.44
CA SER A 47 5.56 -0.96 -2.07
C SER A 47 5.99 -1.83 -3.27
N SER A 48 5.75 -1.39 -4.51
CA SER A 48 6.24 -2.09 -5.71
C SER A 48 7.77 -2.13 -5.75
N THR A 49 8.32 -3.31 -6.04
CA THR A 49 9.78 -3.49 -6.18
C THR A 49 10.39 -2.60 -7.26
N ALA A 50 9.66 -2.33 -8.35
CA ALA A 50 10.09 -1.47 -9.44
C ALA A 50 10.31 0.00 -9.02
N THR A 51 9.74 0.41 -7.87
CA THR A 51 9.97 1.76 -7.33
C THR A 51 11.45 1.97 -7.00
N ILE A 52 12.13 0.97 -6.44
CA ILE A 52 13.51 1.08 -5.94
C ILE A 52 14.52 0.28 -6.78
N GLU A 53 14.07 -0.72 -7.53
CA GLU A 53 14.95 -1.63 -8.26
C GLU A 53 15.87 -0.88 -9.24
N GLY A 54 17.19 -1.16 -9.12
CA GLY A 54 18.21 -0.55 -9.98
C GLY A 54 18.52 0.92 -9.69
N LYS A 55 18.01 1.49 -8.58
CA LYS A 55 18.23 2.88 -8.16
C LYS A 55 18.88 2.91 -6.78
N ASP A 56 20.00 3.63 -6.66
CA ASP A 56 20.78 3.72 -5.42
C ASP A 56 20.38 4.92 -4.54
N ASP A 57 19.51 5.77 -5.04
CA ASP A 57 19.06 7.02 -4.44
C ASP A 57 17.56 7.08 -4.14
N VAL A 58 16.85 5.97 -4.38
CA VAL A 58 15.42 5.83 -4.09
C VAL A 58 15.19 4.72 -3.07
N PHE A 59 14.52 5.05 -1.99
CA PHE A 59 14.25 4.16 -0.86
C PHE A 59 12.76 4.13 -0.54
N GLN A 60 12.32 3.08 0.16
CA GLN A 60 10.95 2.94 0.66
C GLN A 60 10.95 2.63 2.16
N MET A 61 9.99 3.23 2.89
CA MET A 61 9.79 2.98 4.31
C MET A 61 9.00 1.68 4.54
N CYS A 62 8.00 1.43 3.70
CA CYS A 62 7.11 0.29 3.78
C CYS A 62 7.79 -1.04 3.34
N PHE A 63 7.11 -2.14 3.63
CA PHE A 63 7.48 -3.45 3.08
C PHE A 63 7.11 -3.58 1.59
N MET A 64 7.67 -4.58 0.90
CA MET A 64 7.45 -4.78 -0.54
C MET A 64 6.24 -5.67 -0.85
N ASP A 65 5.61 -5.47 -2.00
CA ASP A 65 4.47 -6.25 -2.51
C ASP A 65 4.67 -7.77 -2.47
N PRO A 66 5.84 -8.32 -2.87
CA PRO A 66 6.08 -9.75 -2.76
C PRO A 66 5.95 -10.31 -1.34
N ASN A 67 6.31 -9.51 -0.34
CA ASN A 67 6.16 -9.90 1.06
C ASN A 67 4.69 -9.91 1.48
N GLN A 68 3.88 -8.95 1.01
CA GLN A 68 2.46 -8.89 1.30
C GLN A 68 1.71 -10.10 0.75
N GLY A 69 1.93 -10.45 -0.52
CA GLY A 69 1.29 -11.62 -1.14
C GLY A 69 1.65 -12.92 -0.42
N SER A 70 2.95 -13.16 -0.21
CA SER A 70 3.44 -14.37 0.45
C SER A 70 2.98 -14.48 1.92
N ALA A 71 3.03 -13.38 2.68
CA ALA A 71 2.60 -13.35 4.07
C ALA A 71 1.09 -13.58 4.21
N SER A 72 0.28 -12.98 3.32
CA SER A 72 -1.17 -13.17 3.30
C SER A 72 -1.55 -14.64 3.06
N ALA A 73 -0.98 -15.28 2.04
CA ALA A 73 -1.23 -16.69 1.76
C ALA A 73 -0.78 -17.60 2.92
N THR A 74 0.39 -17.31 3.51
CA THR A 74 0.90 -18.05 4.67
C THR A 74 -0.05 -17.92 5.87
N TYR A 75 -0.47 -16.71 6.20
CA TYR A 75 -1.37 -16.46 7.32
C TYR A 75 -2.75 -17.12 7.13
N ILE A 76 -3.32 -17.01 5.93
CA ILE A 76 -4.59 -17.68 5.58
C ILE A 76 -4.48 -19.18 5.77
N SER A 77 -3.38 -19.79 5.33
CA SER A 77 -3.11 -21.23 5.47
C SER A 77 -2.94 -21.65 6.94
N GLU A 78 -2.05 -20.97 7.69
CA GLU A 78 -1.73 -21.31 9.08
C GLU A 78 -2.95 -21.15 10.00
N LYS A 79 -3.74 -20.11 9.79
CA LYS A 79 -4.95 -19.82 10.57
C LYS A 79 -6.19 -20.53 10.06
N LYS A 80 -6.09 -21.25 8.93
CA LYS A 80 -7.21 -21.96 8.30
C LYS A 80 -8.43 -21.04 8.09
N LEU A 81 -8.16 -19.86 7.56
CA LEU A 81 -9.20 -18.83 7.42
C LEU A 81 -10.21 -19.15 6.33
N GLY A 82 -9.81 -19.85 5.28
CA GLY A 82 -10.67 -20.28 4.19
C GLY A 82 -10.19 -21.61 3.60
N THR A 83 -11.09 -22.29 2.89
CA THR A 83 -10.81 -23.53 2.17
C THR A 83 -10.85 -23.34 0.66
N LYS A 84 -11.71 -22.43 0.20
CA LYS A 84 -11.88 -22.04 -1.20
C LYS A 84 -11.72 -20.54 -1.33
N ILE A 85 -10.68 -20.13 -2.01
CA ILE A 85 -10.27 -18.73 -2.06
C ILE A 85 -10.66 -18.15 -3.41
N ALA A 86 -11.31 -16.98 -3.41
CA ALA A 86 -11.40 -16.12 -4.58
C ALA A 86 -10.38 -14.99 -4.47
N VAL A 87 -9.82 -14.58 -5.61
CA VAL A 87 -8.99 -13.39 -5.71
C VAL A 87 -9.64 -12.41 -6.68
N ILE A 88 -9.79 -11.15 -6.25
CA ILE A 88 -10.23 -10.05 -7.11
C ILE A 88 -9.13 -9.00 -7.10
N TRP A 89 -8.56 -8.68 -8.26
CA TRP A 89 -7.40 -7.80 -8.31
C TRP A 89 -7.43 -6.86 -9.53
N LYS A 90 -6.67 -5.77 -9.43
CA LYS A 90 -6.59 -4.74 -10.46
C LYS A 90 -5.42 -5.01 -11.41
N ASN A 91 -5.70 -5.39 -12.66
CA ASN A 91 -4.69 -5.88 -13.59
C ASN A 91 -3.82 -4.80 -14.26
N ASP A 92 -4.25 -3.54 -14.20
CA ASP A 92 -3.51 -2.38 -14.71
C ASP A 92 -2.83 -1.56 -13.61
N ASP A 93 -2.72 -2.13 -12.39
CA ASP A 93 -2.03 -1.55 -11.24
C ASP A 93 -0.86 -2.46 -10.81
N VAL A 94 0.35 -1.90 -10.83
CA VAL A 94 1.58 -2.64 -10.49
C VAL A 94 1.59 -3.15 -9.04
N TYR A 95 1.00 -2.40 -8.11
CA TYR A 95 0.81 -2.77 -6.72
C TYR A 95 -0.07 -4.02 -6.59
N SER A 96 -1.29 -3.94 -7.10
CA SER A 96 -2.26 -5.04 -7.05
C SER A 96 -1.72 -6.31 -7.73
N LYS A 97 -1.07 -6.13 -8.89
CA LYS A 97 -0.46 -7.21 -9.65
C LYS A 97 0.69 -7.89 -8.90
N GLY A 98 1.61 -7.12 -8.33
CA GLY A 98 2.76 -7.65 -7.60
C GLY A 98 2.37 -8.49 -6.38
N ILE A 99 1.35 -8.05 -5.65
CA ILE A 99 0.80 -8.82 -4.52
C ILE A 99 0.07 -10.08 -5.01
N HIS A 100 -0.76 -9.95 -6.06
CA HIS A 100 -1.48 -11.08 -6.64
C HIS A 100 -0.53 -12.20 -7.09
N GLU A 101 0.50 -11.89 -7.87
CA GLU A 101 1.44 -12.88 -8.40
C GLU A 101 2.11 -13.68 -7.29
N THR A 102 2.55 -13.03 -6.23
CA THR A 102 3.22 -13.69 -5.10
C THR A 102 2.25 -14.40 -4.17
N PHE A 103 1.02 -13.90 -4.03
CA PHE A 103 -0.04 -14.60 -3.31
C PHE A 103 -0.39 -15.92 -3.99
N VAL A 104 -0.65 -15.91 -5.31
CA VAL A 104 -1.02 -17.11 -6.08
C VAL A 104 0.10 -18.15 -6.03
N ALA A 105 1.36 -17.74 -6.27
CA ALA A 105 2.50 -18.63 -6.20
C ALA A 105 2.65 -19.28 -4.82
N LYS A 106 2.47 -18.50 -3.74
CA LYS A 106 2.54 -19.02 -2.36
C LYS A 106 1.34 -19.87 -2.00
N ALA A 107 0.15 -19.53 -2.47
CA ALA A 107 -1.06 -20.32 -2.29
C ALA A 107 -0.91 -21.73 -2.92
N GLU A 108 -0.36 -21.80 -4.14
CA GLU A 108 -0.05 -23.07 -4.80
C GLU A 108 0.95 -23.92 -4.00
N GLU A 109 2.05 -23.31 -3.53
CA GLU A 109 3.06 -23.98 -2.68
C GLU A 109 2.42 -24.57 -1.40
N LEU A 110 1.47 -23.85 -0.80
CA LEU A 110 0.80 -24.26 0.43
C LEU A 110 -0.41 -25.16 0.21
N GLY A 111 -0.78 -25.43 -1.04
CA GLY A 111 -1.95 -26.24 -1.39
C GLY A 111 -3.29 -25.59 -1.08
N LEU A 112 -3.36 -24.24 -1.07
CA LEU A 112 -4.60 -23.51 -0.95
C LEU A 112 -5.39 -23.59 -2.27
N GLU A 113 -6.71 -23.81 -2.20
CA GLU A 113 -7.58 -23.94 -3.38
C GLU A 113 -8.05 -22.55 -3.83
N ILE A 114 -7.50 -22.02 -4.93
CA ILE A 114 -8.00 -20.79 -5.58
C ILE A 114 -9.09 -21.23 -6.57
N VAL A 115 -10.35 -20.93 -6.27
CA VAL A 115 -11.51 -21.34 -7.07
C VAL A 115 -12.00 -20.26 -8.03
N SER A 116 -11.57 -19.02 -7.84
CA SER A 116 -11.88 -17.87 -8.68
C SER A 116 -10.71 -16.91 -8.65
N ASP A 117 -10.25 -16.48 -9.83
CA ASP A 117 -9.17 -15.48 -9.98
C ASP A 117 -9.62 -14.51 -11.07
N THR A 118 -10.09 -13.34 -10.67
CA THR A 118 -10.76 -12.37 -11.53
C THR A 118 -10.16 -10.98 -11.43
N THR A 119 -10.30 -10.20 -12.50
CA THR A 119 -9.67 -8.89 -12.60
C THR A 119 -10.66 -7.78 -12.90
N PHE A 120 -10.21 -6.55 -12.63
CA PHE A 120 -10.79 -5.31 -13.11
C PHE A 120 -9.69 -4.34 -13.54
N ALA A 121 -10.05 -3.22 -14.16
CA ALA A 121 -9.13 -2.18 -14.63
C ALA A 121 -9.74 -0.79 -14.48
N ASP A 122 -8.94 0.26 -14.67
CA ASP A 122 -9.42 1.65 -14.71
C ASP A 122 -10.60 1.79 -15.68
N GLY A 123 -11.67 2.47 -15.25
CA GLY A 123 -12.90 2.65 -16.00
C GLY A 123 -13.93 1.52 -15.88
N ASN A 124 -13.55 0.38 -15.26
CA ASN A 124 -14.43 -0.72 -14.90
C ASN A 124 -14.28 -1.08 -13.41
N ASP A 125 -14.08 -0.08 -12.58
CA ASP A 125 -13.75 -0.17 -11.15
C ASP A 125 -14.91 0.26 -10.24
N THR A 126 -16.14 0.21 -10.76
CA THR A 126 -17.36 0.60 -10.00
C THR A 126 -18.43 -0.50 -9.92
N ASP A 127 -18.37 -1.51 -10.79
CA ASP A 127 -19.28 -2.67 -10.79
C ASP A 127 -18.49 -3.97 -10.75
N PHE A 128 -18.61 -4.69 -9.65
CA PHE A 128 -17.92 -5.95 -9.37
C PHE A 128 -18.87 -7.16 -9.36
N SER A 129 -20.07 -7.00 -9.89
CA SER A 129 -21.11 -8.05 -9.90
C SER A 129 -20.65 -9.33 -10.60
N VAL A 130 -19.85 -9.21 -11.66
CA VAL A 130 -19.28 -10.35 -12.39
C VAL A 130 -18.30 -11.12 -11.53
N GLN A 131 -17.34 -10.44 -10.92
CA GLN A 131 -16.31 -11.03 -10.06
C GLN A 131 -16.92 -11.69 -8.82
N LEU A 132 -17.86 -11.00 -8.16
CA LEU A 132 -18.57 -11.51 -7.00
C LEU A 132 -19.46 -12.71 -7.35
N THR A 133 -20.13 -12.68 -8.50
CA THR A 133 -20.93 -13.82 -8.99
C THR A 133 -20.05 -15.03 -9.26
N ASP A 134 -18.88 -14.85 -9.86
CA ASP A 134 -17.93 -15.93 -10.12
C ASP A 134 -17.41 -16.54 -8.81
N ALA A 135 -16.98 -15.71 -7.87
CA ALA A 135 -16.55 -16.15 -6.54
C ALA A 135 -17.63 -16.95 -5.80
N GLN A 136 -18.86 -16.42 -5.77
CA GLN A 136 -20.01 -17.06 -5.12
C GLN A 136 -20.38 -18.39 -5.75
N LYS A 137 -20.46 -18.46 -7.09
CA LYS A 137 -20.80 -19.70 -7.83
C LYS A 137 -19.77 -20.80 -7.64
N ASN A 138 -18.50 -20.45 -7.54
CA ASN A 138 -17.43 -21.40 -7.28
C ASN A 138 -17.28 -21.76 -5.79
N GLY A 139 -18.12 -21.16 -4.93
CA GLY A 139 -18.22 -21.49 -3.52
C GLY A 139 -17.05 -20.98 -2.69
N ALA A 140 -16.48 -19.84 -3.08
CA ALA A 140 -15.41 -19.22 -2.29
C ALA A 140 -15.93 -18.81 -0.91
N ASP A 141 -15.23 -19.25 0.13
CA ASP A 141 -15.50 -18.96 1.54
C ASP A 141 -14.59 -17.86 2.10
N LEU A 142 -13.54 -17.49 1.33
CA LEU A 142 -12.68 -16.34 1.57
C LEU A 142 -12.42 -15.61 0.25
N VAL A 143 -12.45 -14.27 0.29
CA VAL A 143 -12.09 -13.42 -0.85
C VAL A 143 -10.86 -12.60 -0.46
N PHE A 144 -9.79 -12.73 -1.24
CA PHE A 144 -8.57 -11.95 -1.11
C PHE A 144 -8.62 -10.72 -2.03
N LEU A 145 -8.35 -9.54 -1.48
CA LEU A 145 -8.48 -8.25 -2.13
C LEU A 145 -7.13 -7.49 -2.10
N PRO A 146 -6.18 -7.80 -3.02
CA PRO A 146 -4.93 -7.06 -3.14
C PRO A 146 -5.17 -5.73 -3.87
N MET A 147 -5.77 -4.77 -3.18
CA MET A 147 -6.16 -3.48 -3.77
C MET A 147 -6.28 -2.38 -2.72
N TYR A 148 -6.50 -1.14 -3.18
CA TYR A 148 -6.78 0.00 -2.32
C TYR A 148 -8.22 -0.01 -1.80
N TYR A 149 -8.47 0.77 -0.74
CA TYR A 149 -9.74 0.78 -0.01
C TYR A 149 -10.95 1.25 -0.84
N GLN A 150 -10.77 2.10 -1.85
CA GLN A 150 -11.89 2.62 -2.66
C GLN A 150 -12.62 1.53 -3.45
N PRO A 151 -11.97 0.72 -4.33
CA PRO A 151 -12.67 -0.41 -4.97
C PRO A 151 -13.10 -1.48 -3.96
N ALA A 152 -12.32 -1.72 -2.90
CA ALA A 152 -12.70 -2.68 -1.86
C ALA A 152 -14.02 -2.30 -1.17
N SER A 153 -14.25 -1.02 -0.87
CA SER A 153 -15.51 -0.55 -0.27
C SER A 153 -16.73 -0.84 -1.14
N LEU A 154 -16.59 -0.70 -2.46
CA LEU A 154 -17.66 -1.01 -3.41
C LEU A 154 -17.91 -2.52 -3.52
N ILE A 155 -16.85 -3.34 -3.47
CA ILE A 155 -16.95 -4.81 -3.44
C ILE A 155 -17.74 -5.25 -2.21
N LEU A 156 -17.40 -4.75 -1.02
CA LEU A 156 -18.09 -5.08 0.23
C LEU A 156 -19.58 -4.70 0.16
N ALA A 157 -19.89 -3.50 -0.32
CA ALA A 157 -21.27 -3.03 -0.46
C ALA A 157 -22.08 -3.87 -1.46
N GLN A 158 -21.50 -4.22 -2.60
CA GLN A 158 -22.16 -5.03 -3.61
C GLN A 158 -22.37 -6.48 -3.15
N ALA A 159 -21.39 -7.07 -2.46
CA ALA A 159 -21.51 -8.41 -1.88
C ALA A 159 -22.64 -8.50 -0.87
N GLN A 160 -22.83 -7.47 -0.02
CA GLN A 160 -23.96 -7.38 0.90
C GLN A 160 -25.28 -7.39 0.13
N GLY A 161 -25.39 -6.59 -0.94
CA GLY A 161 -26.58 -6.56 -1.81
C GLY A 161 -26.89 -7.90 -2.48
N MET A 162 -25.89 -8.74 -2.71
CA MET A 162 -26.01 -10.10 -3.26
C MET A 162 -26.24 -11.17 -2.19
N SER A 163 -26.31 -10.81 -0.91
CA SER A 163 -26.33 -11.76 0.22
C SER A 163 -25.15 -12.75 0.19
N TYR A 164 -23.98 -12.29 -0.24
CA TYR A 164 -22.74 -13.05 -0.28
C TYR A 164 -21.83 -12.55 0.84
N ALA A 165 -21.56 -13.40 1.83
CA ALA A 165 -20.83 -13.06 3.05
C ALA A 165 -19.65 -14.03 3.29
N PRO A 166 -18.64 -14.04 2.42
CA PRO A 166 -17.40 -14.78 2.66
C PRO A 166 -16.56 -14.07 3.74
N LYS A 167 -15.47 -14.69 4.16
CA LYS A 167 -14.44 -13.94 4.87
C LYS A 167 -13.70 -13.02 3.89
N TRP A 168 -13.35 -11.85 4.34
CA TRP A 168 -12.63 -10.84 3.56
C TRP A 168 -11.20 -10.69 4.08
N PHE A 169 -10.24 -10.73 3.19
CA PHE A 169 -8.84 -10.53 3.53
C PHE A 169 -8.21 -9.55 2.56
N GLY A 170 -7.74 -8.43 3.08
CA GLY A 170 -7.08 -7.38 2.31
C GLY A 170 -5.61 -7.21 2.66
N VAL A 171 -5.04 -6.18 2.10
CA VAL A 171 -3.65 -5.79 2.24
C VAL A 171 -3.55 -4.34 2.74
N ASP A 172 -2.35 -3.82 2.89
CA ASP A 172 -2.11 -2.49 3.45
C ASP A 172 -2.89 -1.36 2.74
N GLY A 173 -3.09 -1.47 1.42
CA GLY A 173 -3.87 -0.50 0.64
C GLY A 173 -5.34 -0.37 1.08
N MET A 174 -5.86 -1.31 1.86
CA MET A 174 -7.19 -1.21 2.45
C MET A 174 -7.22 -0.41 3.75
N ASP A 175 -6.07 -0.09 4.34
CA ASP A 175 -6.03 0.77 5.53
C ASP A 175 -6.56 2.18 5.19
N GLY A 176 -7.39 2.73 6.07
CA GLY A 176 -8.13 3.97 5.81
C GLY A 176 -9.57 3.75 5.32
N ILE A 177 -10.03 2.51 5.04
CA ILE A 177 -11.41 2.25 4.61
C ILE A 177 -12.44 2.76 5.64
N LEU A 178 -12.11 2.70 6.93
CA LEU A 178 -13.00 3.12 8.02
C LEU A 178 -13.17 4.64 8.11
N THR A 179 -12.25 5.41 7.51
CA THR A 179 -12.29 6.89 7.50
C THR A 179 -12.77 7.45 6.17
N MET A 180 -13.14 6.57 5.21
CA MET A 180 -13.61 6.98 3.89
C MET A 180 -15.00 7.64 3.98
N ASP A 181 -15.12 8.83 3.42
CA ASP A 181 -16.39 9.56 3.39
C ASP A 181 -17.51 8.74 2.73
N GLY A 182 -18.63 8.62 3.43
CA GLY A 182 -19.83 7.94 2.93
C GLY A 182 -19.76 6.41 2.97
N PHE A 183 -18.70 5.81 3.49
CA PHE A 183 -18.61 4.36 3.66
C PHE A 183 -19.37 3.90 4.91
N ASP A 184 -20.22 2.89 4.77
CA ASP A 184 -20.85 2.22 5.89
C ASP A 184 -19.85 1.27 6.56
N THR A 185 -19.27 1.71 7.67
CA THR A 185 -18.23 0.96 8.39
C THR A 185 -18.69 -0.40 8.92
N THR A 186 -20.02 -0.64 9.03
CA THR A 186 -20.54 -1.96 9.42
C THR A 186 -20.21 -3.05 8.39
N LEU A 187 -19.96 -2.66 7.12
CA LEU A 187 -19.55 -3.57 6.05
C LEU A 187 -18.10 -4.08 6.23
N ALA A 188 -17.31 -3.37 7.00
CA ALA A 188 -15.93 -3.78 7.29
C ALA A 188 -15.81 -4.66 8.54
N GLU A 189 -16.93 -4.97 9.22
CA GLU A 189 -16.86 -5.83 10.40
C GLU A 189 -16.40 -7.25 10.03
N GLY A 190 -15.34 -7.71 10.69
CA GLY A 190 -14.72 -9.01 10.39
C GLY A 190 -13.80 -9.03 9.16
N VAL A 191 -13.61 -7.91 8.48
CA VAL A 191 -12.58 -7.77 7.44
C VAL A 191 -11.20 -7.81 8.10
N MET A 192 -10.32 -8.64 7.58
CA MET A 192 -8.91 -8.72 7.99
C MET A 192 -8.06 -8.03 6.94
N LEU A 193 -7.00 -7.38 7.37
CA LEU A 193 -6.00 -6.83 6.45
C LEU A 193 -4.59 -6.98 7.01
N LEU A 194 -3.63 -7.09 6.10
CA LEU A 194 -2.22 -7.03 6.44
C LEU A 194 -1.80 -5.55 6.51
N THR A 195 -1.23 -5.14 7.63
CA THR A 195 -0.71 -3.78 7.83
C THR A 195 0.54 -3.81 8.69
N PRO A 196 1.54 -2.93 8.47
CA PRO A 196 2.70 -2.81 9.34
C PRO A 196 2.41 -2.01 10.62
N PHE A 197 1.29 -1.28 10.66
CA PHE A 197 0.95 -0.37 11.75
C PHE A 197 -0.36 -0.77 12.43
N ASN A 198 -0.35 -0.75 13.76
CA ASN A 198 -1.56 -0.94 14.57
C ASN A 198 -1.71 0.24 15.54
N ALA A 199 -2.73 1.07 15.34
CA ALA A 199 -3.01 2.22 16.18
C ALA A 199 -3.33 1.84 17.65
N ASP A 200 -3.75 0.59 17.89
CA ASP A 200 -4.05 0.04 19.23
C ASP A 200 -2.85 -0.68 19.86
N ALA A 201 -1.66 -0.56 19.28
CA ALA A 201 -0.46 -1.18 19.85
C ALA A 201 -0.14 -0.64 21.23
N GLU A 202 0.38 -1.53 22.09
CA GLU A 202 0.60 -1.24 23.51
C GLU A 202 1.92 -0.53 23.82
N ASP A 203 2.83 -0.41 22.85
CA ASP A 203 4.10 0.28 23.05
C ASP A 203 3.91 1.80 23.19
N GLN A 204 4.82 2.42 23.96
CA GLN A 204 4.69 3.83 24.33
C GLN A 204 4.86 4.77 23.11
N GLN A 205 5.72 4.41 22.17
CA GLN A 205 5.98 5.25 20.99
C GLN A 205 4.73 5.36 20.11
N THR A 206 4.07 4.24 19.86
CA THR A 206 2.81 4.22 19.10
C THR A 206 1.71 4.99 19.83
N LYS A 207 1.54 4.78 21.15
CA LYS A 207 0.57 5.52 21.95
C LYS A 207 0.79 7.04 21.89
N ASP A 208 2.02 7.48 22.01
CA ASP A 208 2.36 8.90 21.96
C ASP A 208 2.10 9.51 20.56
N PHE A 209 2.41 8.76 19.50
CA PHE A 209 2.13 9.16 18.13
C PHE A 209 0.61 9.29 17.90
N VAL A 210 -0.16 8.25 18.22
CA VAL A 210 -1.61 8.22 18.07
C VAL A 210 -2.26 9.37 18.83
N ALA A 211 -1.88 9.58 20.11
CA ALA A 211 -2.44 10.64 20.93
C ALA A 211 -2.20 12.05 20.34
N LYS A 212 -0.97 12.32 19.88
CA LYS A 212 -0.62 13.62 19.25
C LYS A 212 -1.32 13.81 17.91
N TYR A 213 -1.46 12.74 17.13
CA TYR A 213 -2.16 12.78 15.84
C TYR A 213 -3.65 13.09 16.04
N GLN A 214 -4.30 12.39 16.99
CA GLN A 214 -5.70 12.63 17.36
C GLN A 214 -5.92 14.04 17.90
N GLU A 215 -5.03 14.53 18.76
CA GLU A 215 -5.11 15.91 19.29
C GLU A 215 -5.08 16.95 18.16
N LYS A 216 -4.25 16.71 17.13
CA LYS A 216 -4.04 17.67 16.05
C LYS A 216 -5.08 17.58 14.95
N TYR A 217 -5.51 16.39 14.57
CA TYR A 217 -6.33 16.14 13.38
C TYR A 217 -7.74 15.65 13.70
N ASN A 218 -8.01 15.28 14.96
CA ASN A 218 -9.27 14.67 15.41
C ASN A 218 -9.61 13.36 14.69
N GLU A 219 -8.58 12.61 14.29
CA GLU A 219 -8.66 11.34 13.56
C GLU A 219 -7.67 10.34 14.16
N ILE A 220 -7.97 9.04 14.02
CA ILE A 220 -7.01 7.98 14.32
C ILE A 220 -6.05 7.84 13.12
N PRO A 221 -4.72 7.85 13.32
CA PRO A 221 -3.79 7.66 12.22
C PRO A 221 -3.89 6.25 11.65
N ASN A 222 -3.78 6.15 10.34
CA ASN A 222 -3.57 4.89 9.64
C ASN A 222 -2.06 4.66 9.39
N GLN A 223 -1.70 3.53 8.75
CA GLN A 223 -0.31 3.24 8.42
C GLN A 223 0.35 4.32 7.57
N PHE A 224 -0.37 4.92 6.61
CA PHE A 224 0.22 5.93 5.71
C PHE A 224 0.66 7.18 6.47
N ALA A 225 -0.06 7.53 7.52
CA ALA A 225 0.31 8.62 8.43
C ALA A 225 1.56 8.26 9.26
N ALA A 226 1.64 7.01 9.74
CA ALA A 226 2.80 6.51 10.49
C ALA A 226 4.04 6.43 9.62
N ASP A 227 3.95 5.86 8.42
CA ASP A 227 5.05 5.75 7.47
C ASP A 227 5.59 7.14 7.06
N ALA A 228 4.68 8.10 6.80
CA ALA A 228 5.08 9.47 6.47
C ALA A 228 5.76 10.18 7.65
N TYR A 229 5.29 9.94 8.87
CA TYR A 229 5.93 10.44 10.09
C TYR A 229 7.35 9.89 10.22
N ASP A 230 7.53 8.59 10.05
CA ASP A 230 8.83 7.93 10.14
C ASP A 230 9.77 8.39 9.02
N CYS A 231 9.28 8.65 7.80
CA CYS A 231 10.08 9.25 6.73
C CYS A 231 10.67 10.60 7.13
N VAL A 232 9.90 11.46 7.80
CA VAL A 232 10.40 12.78 8.25
C VAL A 232 11.53 12.61 9.27
N TYR A 233 11.40 11.67 10.20
CA TYR A 233 12.46 11.40 11.18
C TYR A 233 13.70 10.75 10.54
N ALA A 234 13.51 9.85 9.57
CA ALA A 234 14.61 9.28 8.81
C ALA A 234 15.39 10.37 8.06
N TYR A 235 14.70 11.29 7.39
CA TYR A 235 15.34 12.47 6.79
C TYR A 235 16.09 13.33 7.80
N TYR A 236 15.44 13.64 8.92
CA TYR A 236 16.05 14.45 9.98
C TYR A 236 17.36 13.82 10.49
N GLN A 237 17.34 12.52 10.76
CA GLN A 237 18.49 11.79 11.26
C GLN A 237 19.61 11.73 10.20
N ALA A 238 19.27 11.38 8.97
CA ALA A 238 20.25 11.27 7.90
C ALA A 238 20.89 12.64 7.56
N LEU A 239 20.09 13.70 7.47
CA LEU A 239 20.60 15.07 7.25
C LEU A 239 21.50 15.53 8.39
N THR A 240 21.16 15.20 9.63
CA THR A 240 21.94 15.53 10.81
C THR A 240 23.29 14.79 10.80
N ASN A 241 23.27 13.48 10.52
CA ASN A 241 24.48 12.65 10.42
C ASN A 241 25.39 13.12 9.29
N ALA A 242 24.83 13.42 8.13
CA ALA A 242 25.52 13.95 6.96
C ALA A 242 26.07 15.37 7.18
N LYS A 243 25.66 16.06 8.23
CA LYS A 243 25.95 17.49 8.47
C LYS A 243 25.53 18.35 7.28
N ALA A 244 24.37 18.02 6.71
CA ALA A 244 23.84 18.71 5.54
C ALA A 244 23.57 20.18 5.83
N THR A 245 23.78 21.03 4.83
CA THR A 245 23.53 22.47 4.89
C THR A 245 22.58 22.90 3.76
N THR A 246 21.88 24.00 3.93
CA THR A 246 20.83 24.47 3.01
C THR A 246 21.38 25.03 1.69
N ASP A 247 22.67 25.21 1.55
CA ASP A 247 23.35 25.67 0.33
C ASP A 247 23.89 24.54 -0.55
N MET A 248 23.74 23.28 -0.11
CA MET A 248 24.10 22.12 -0.93
C MET A 248 23.13 21.97 -2.09
N ASP A 249 23.65 21.65 -3.27
CA ASP A 249 22.80 21.23 -4.39
C ASP A 249 22.23 19.82 -4.18
N ALA A 250 21.17 19.48 -4.95
CA ALA A 250 20.46 18.24 -4.79
C ALA A 250 21.35 17.00 -5.00
N SER A 251 22.26 17.02 -5.97
CA SER A 251 23.16 15.90 -6.25
C SER A 251 24.16 15.66 -5.14
N THR A 252 24.79 16.73 -4.65
CA THR A 252 25.72 16.65 -3.49
C THR A 252 24.99 16.12 -2.25
N LEU A 253 23.79 16.61 -2.00
CA LEU A 253 22.96 16.17 -0.88
C LEU A 253 22.56 14.69 -1.03
N CYS A 254 22.17 14.27 -2.24
CA CYS A 254 21.84 12.89 -2.54
C CYS A 254 23.02 11.96 -2.22
N ASP A 255 24.22 12.26 -2.72
CA ASP A 255 25.43 11.47 -2.50
C ASP A 255 25.83 11.36 -1.03
N LEU A 256 25.51 12.36 -0.22
CA LEU A 256 25.70 12.31 1.23
C LEU A 256 24.62 11.46 1.92
N MET A 257 23.36 11.57 1.48
CA MET A 257 22.23 10.88 2.09
C MET A 257 22.29 9.37 1.91
N ILE A 258 22.69 8.87 0.74
CA ILE A 258 22.80 7.42 0.46
C ILE A 258 23.87 6.72 1.30
N GLN A 259 24.74 7.46 1.99
CA GLN A 259 25.81 6.95 2.85
C GLN A 259 25.38 6.85 4.33
N GLN A 260 24.20 7.32 4.68
CA GLN A 260 23.70 7.33 6.07
C GLN A 260 22.82 6.12 6.36
#